data_e049aec031b26fd7244d8c6b559c7db4
#
_entry.id   e049aec031b26fd7244d8c6b559c7db4
#
_cell.length_a   1.000
_cell.length_b   1.000
_cell.length_c   1.000
_cell.angle_alpha   90.00
_cell.angle_beta   90.00
_cell.angle_gamma   90.00
#
_symmetry.space_group_name_H-M   'P 1'
#
loop_
_entity.id
_entity.type
_entity.pdbx_description
1 polymer ?
#
loop_
_entity_poly.entity_id
_entity_poly.type
_entity_poly.pdbx_seq_one_letter_code
_entity_poly.pdbx_strand_id
1 'polypeptide(L)'
;MDQKTYHGEIDPQELADVLVSHFDQGELTAQKTGRTDRVVVQISTGRHRRRGDPHTSLAVTIAKAEDGVTVTVGEQQVLGIAADLVQTGIGALLNPMSLIGEIDDVVRNVSKLNLPDQVWEAVEEYCRSVGAGLGLAPEKVLVTCPFCGVGNPIGVGKCPSCGGSLADVQPITCPKCGQILEHDAKFCTRCGARIAQ
;
A
#
# COMPACT_ATOMS: atom_id res chain seq x y z
N MET A 1 -0.34 8.74 9.60
CA MET A 1 -0.99 7.98 8.51
C MET A 1 -0.03 7.95 7.34
N ASP A 2 0.44 6.78 7.00
CA ASP A 2 1.31 6.60 5.85
C ASP A 2 0.50 6.12 4.66
N GLN A 3 0.74 6.73 3.51
CA GLN A 3 0.02 6.42 2.28
C GLN A 3 1.01 6.19 1.15
N LYS A 4 0.80 5.11 0.39
CA LYS A 4 1.57 4.79 -0.82
C LYS A 4 0.61 4.42 -1.95
N THR A 5 0.94 4.84 -3.17
CA THR A 5 0.21 4.45 -4.39
C THR A 5 1.07 3.51 -5.21
N TYR A 6 0.52 2.35 -5.53
CA TYR A 6 1.14 1.33 -6.37
C TYR A 6 0.46 1.31 -7.73
N HIS A 7 1.25 1.36 -8.79
CA HIS A 7 0.80 1.36 -10.17
C HIS A 7 0.97 -0.03 -10.77
N GLY A 8 -0.04 -0.49 -11.51
CA GLY A 8 -0.12 -1.81 -12.13
C GLY A 8 -1.50 -2.44 -12.00
N GLU A 9 -1.69 -3.62 -12.57
CA GLU A 9 -2.94 -4.37 -12.45
C GLU A 9 -3.04 -5.01 -11.07
N ILE A 10 -3.64 -4.28 -10.13
CA ILE A 10 -3.86 -4.73 -8.75
C ILE A 10 -5.35 -4.73 -8.48
N ASP A 11 -5.90 -5.87 -8.05
CA ASP A 11 -7.26 -5.93 -7.50
C ASP A 11 -7.22 -5.62 -6.00
N PRO A 12 -7.95 -4.57 -5.54
CA PRO A 12 -8.03 -4.24 -4.12
C PRO A 12 -8.53 -5.40 -3.25
N GLN A 13 -9.40 -6.26 -3.78
CA GLN A 13 -9.95 -7.40 -3.06
C GLN A 13 -8.90 -8.51 -2.88
N GLU A 14 -8.13 -8.81 -3.92
CA GLU A 14 -7.05 -9.80 -3.84
C GLU A 14 -5.97 -9.37 -2.86
N LEU A 15 -5.53 -8.12 -2.94
CA LEU A 15 -4.58 -7.58 -1.97
C LEU A 15 -5.12 -7.66 -0.54
N ALA A 16 -6.41 -7.34 -0.34
CA ALA A 16 -7.04 -7.46 0.98
C ALA A 16 -7.09 -8.92 1.45
N ASP A 17 -7.35 -9.89 0.57
CA ASP A 17 -7.35 -11.32 0.93
C ASP A 17 -5.97 -11.82 1.34
N VAL A 18 -4.92 -11.36 0.64
CA VAL A 18 -3.54 -11.66 1.00
C VAL A 18 -3.21 -11.13 2.39
N LEU A 19 -3.58 -9.87 2.69
CA LEU A 19 -3.37 -9.30 4.02
C LEU A 19 -4.15 -10.03 5.10
N VAL A 20 -5.41 -10.38 4.86
CA VAL A 20 -6.19 -11.18 5.82
C VAL A 20 -5.52 -12.53 6.06
N SER A 21 -5.12 -13.25 5.00
CA SER A 21 -4.46 -14.55 5.13
C SER A 21 -3.13 -14.47 5.88
N HIS A 22 -2.39 -13.37 5.71
CA HIS A 22 -1.10 -13.17 6.36
C HIS A 22 -1.25 -12.83 7.85
N PHE A 23 -2.24 -12.01 8.20
CA PHE A 23 -2.38 -11.48 9.57
C PHE A 23 -3.46 -12.17 10.41
N ASP A 24 -4.37 -12.98 9.83
CA ASP A 24 -5.37 -13.73 10.62
C ASP A 24 -4.80 -15.01 11.21
N GLN A 25 -3.72 -14.91 11.96
CA GLN A 25 -3.04 -16.05 12.59
C GLN A 25 -2.44 -15.69 13.95
N GLY A 26 -2.28 -16.71 14.79
CA GLY A 26 -1.73 -16.54 16.15
C GLY A 26 -2.64 -15.69 17.04
N GLU A 27 -2.09 -14.63 17.61
CA GLU A 27 -2.80 -13.68 18.47
C GLU A 27 -3.48 -12.55 17.70
N LEU A 28 -3.22 -12.45 16.41
CA LEU A 28 -3.82 -11.44 15.52
C LEU A 28 -5.12 -11.97 14.92
N THR A 29 -6.03 -11.04 14.65
CA THR A 29 -7.25 -11.28 13.88
C THR A 29 -7.33 -10.23 12.80
N ALA A 30 -7.52 -10.65 11.56
CA ALA A 30 -7.69 -9.76 10.42
C ALA A 30 -9.04 -9.98 9.76
N GLN A 31 -9.73 -8.90 9.44
CA GLN A 31 -11.03 -8.93 8.78
C GLN A 31 -11.08 -7.86 7.69
N LYS A 32 -11.67 -8.20 6.54
CA LYS A 32 -11.92 -7.23 5.49
C LYS A 32 -13.36 -6.77 5.45
N THR A 33 -13.56 -5.50 5.16
CA THR A 33 -14.87 -4.86 4.98
C THR A 33 -14.77 -3.87 3.82
N GLY A 34 -15.79 -3.80 2.99
CA GLY A 34 -15.82 -2.83 1.89
C GLY A 34 -16.36 -3.43 0.59
N ARG A 35 -16.23 -2.65 -0.47
CA ARG A 35 -16.71 -3.01 -1.82
C ARG A 35 -15.53 -3.04 -2.79
N THR A 36 -15.80 -3.38 -4.05
CA THR A 36 -14.83 -3.60 -5.12
C THR A 36 -13.77 -2.49 -5.25
N ASP A 37 -14.16 -1.21 -5.11
CA ASP A 37 -13.24 -0.10 -5.32
C ASP A 37 -12.55 0.40 -4.05
N ARG A 38 -13.04 0.00 -2.88
CA ARG A 38 -12.45 0.38 -1.59
C ARG A 38 -12.70 -0.69 -0.55
N VAL A 39 -11.61 -1.23 -0.03
CA VAL A 39 -11.58 -2.27 0.98
C VAL A 39 -10.79 -1.78 2.18
N VAL A 40 -11.26 -2.09 3.36
CA VAL A 40 -10.56 -1.84 4.62
C VAL A 40 -10.26 -3.19 5.28
N VAL A 41 -8.99 -3.44 5.54
CA VAL A 41 -8.55 -4.57 6.35
C VAL A 41 -8.27 -4.06 7.76
N GLN A 42 -8.96 -4.62 8.72
CA GLN A 42 -8.74 -4.33 10.15
C GLN A 42 -7.95 -5.47 10.76
N ILE A 43 -6.78 -5.14 11.31
CA ILE A 43 -5.89 -6.08 12.00
C ILE A 43 -5.92 -5.71 13.47
N SER A 44 -6.35 -6.63 14.33
CA SER A 44 -6.47 -6.39 15.77
C SER A 44 -5.72 -7.44 16.58
N THR A 45 -5.21 -7.03 17.74
CA THR A 45 -4.63 -7.92 18.73
C THR A 45 -5.69 -8.48 19.65
N GLY A 46 -5.62 -9.78 20.01
CA GLY A 46 -6.43 -10.35 21.07
C GLY A 46 -7.60 -11.22 20.61
N ARG A 47 -7.32 -12.29 19.87
CA ARG A 47 -8.29 -13.31 19.43
C ARG A 47 -9.15 -13.92 20.57
N HIS A 48 -8.70 -13.83 21.83
CA HIS A 48 -9.34 -14.46 23.01
C HIS A 48 -9.78 -13.46 24.09
N ARG A 49 -9.91 -12.17 23.77
CA ARG A 49 -10.30 -11.15 24.75
C ARG A 49 -11.79 -11.13 25.02
N ARG A 50 -12.15 -10.75 26.25
CA ARG A 50 -13.55 -10.60 26.67
C ARG A 50 -14.14 -9.33 26.08
N ARG A 51 -15.47 -9.32 25.87
CA ARG A 51 -16.21 -8.15 25.37
C ARG A 51 -16.03 -6.99 26.36
N GLY A 52 -15.41 -5.89 25.89
CA GLY A 52 -15.14 -4.69 26.71
C GLY A 52 -13.66 -4.40 26.99
N ASP A 53 -12.74 -5.30 26.64
CA ASP A 53 -11.31 -5.02 26.78
C ASP A 53 -10.87 -4.02 25.68
N PRO A 54 -10.08 -3.00 26.04
CA PRO A 54 -9.51 -2.09 25.06
C PRO A 54 -8.60 -2.87 24.10
N HIS A 55 -8.83 -2.72 22.81
CA HIS A 55 -8.03 -3.35 21.77
C HIS A 55 -7.57 -2.31 20.78
N THR A 56 -6.34 -2.46 20.33
CA THR A 56 -5.80 -1.64 19.26
C THR A 56 -6.05 -2.35 17.94
N SER A 57 -6.58 -1.63 16.99
CA SER A 57 -6.73 -2.10 15.63
C SER A 57 -5.95 -1.19 14.68
N LEU A 58 -5.22 -1.81 13.78
CA LEU A 58 -4.62 -1.17 12.64
C LEU A 58 -5.58 -1.28 11.46
N ALA A 59 -5.91 -0.15 10.83
CA ALA A 59 -6.74 -0.14 9.65
C ALA A 59 -5.87 0.07 8.41
N VAL A 60 -5.99 -0.82 7.45
CA VAL A 60 -5.36 -0.72 6.13
C VAL A 60 -6.46 -0.47 5.12
N THR A 61 -6.51 0.75 4.59
CA THR A 61 -7.46 1.11 3.54
C THR A 61 -6.80 0.92 2.18
N ILE A 62 -7.42 0.13 1.33
CA ILE A 62 -7.01 -0.12 -0.05
C ILE A 62 -8.08 0.48 -0.95
N ALA A 63 -7.74 1.48 -1.71
CA ALA A 63 -8.64 2.16 -2.64
C ALA A 63 -8.13 2.03 -4.07
N LYS A 64 -9.04 1.71 -5.00
CA LYS A 64 -8.72 1.65 -6.41
C LYS A 64 -8.32 3.05 -6.90
N ALA A 65 -7.21 3.14 -7.61
CA ALA A 65 -6.75 4.31 -8.33
C ALA A 65 -6.93 4.10 -9.83
N GLU A 66 -6.74 5.14 -10.63
CA GLU A 66 -6.92 5.10 -12.08
C GLU A 66 -6.05 4.02 -12.76
N ASP A 67 -4.84 3.81 -12.25
CA ASP A 67 -3.83 2.92 -12.80
C ASP A 67 -3.18 2.01 -11.73
N GLY A 68 -3.95 1.67 -10.69
CA GLY A 68 -3.45 0.85 -9.60
C GLY A 68 -4.26 0.94 -8.33
N VAL A 69 -3.59 0.95 -7.19
CA VAL A 69 -4.22 1.07 -5.87
C VAL A 69 -3.48 2.04 -4.96
N THR A 70 -4.22 2.75 -4.14
CA THR A 70 -3.70 3.56 -3.04
C THR A 70 -3.92 2.80 -1.73
N VAL A 71 -2.85 2.52 -1.02
CA VAL A 71 -2.86 1.88 0.29
C VAL A 71 -2.56 2.92 1.35
N THR A 72 -3.43 3.00 2.35
CA THR A 72 -3.26 3.89 3.52
C THR A 72 -3.25 3.05 4.78
N VAL A 73 -2.19 3.17 5.57
CA VAL A 73 -2.05 2.52 6.87
C VAL A 73 -2.28 3.55 7.97
N GLY A 74 -3.24 3.28 8.85
CA GLY A 74 -3.60 4.16 9.94
C GLY A 74 -4.04 3.39 11.17
N GLU A 75 -3.70 3.91 12.35
CA GLU A 75 -4.19 3.39 13.61
C GLU A 75 -5.63 3.87 13.83
N GLN A 76 -6.58 2.93 13.91
CA GLN A 76 -7.91 3.22 14.42
C GLN A 76 -8.01 2.67 15.84
N GLN A 77 -8.10 3.58 16.79
CA GLN A 77 -8.50 3.24 18.15
C GLN A 77 -10.02 3.01 18.15
N VAL A 78 -10.43 1.76 18.14
CA VAL A 78 -11.84 1.43 18.38
C VAL A 78 -12.04 1.38 19.90
N LEU A 79 -12.40 2.51 20.48
CA LEU A 79 -12.97 2.57 21.81
C LEU A 79 -14.34 1.88 21.75
N GLY A 80 -14.40 0.63 22.20
CA GLY A 80 -15.59 -0.23 22.09
C GLY A 80 -16.82 0.23 22.88
N ILE A 81 -16.86 1.44 23.40
CA ILE A 81 -17.99 1.98 24.20
C ILE A 81 -18.43 3.38 23.72
N ALA A 82 -17.60 4.12 22.96
CA ALA A 82 -17.92 5.52 22.65
C ALA A 82 -18.85 5.71 21.43
N ALA A 83 -19.00 4.72 20.56
CA ALA A 83 -19.84 4.87 19.36
C ALA A 83 -21.35 4.92 19.69
N ASP A 84 -21.81 4.22 20.74
CA ASP A 84 -23.21 4.23 21.14
C ASP A 84 -23.58 5.46 22.01
N LEU A 85 -22.59 6.06 22.70
CA LEU A 85 -22.82 7.21 23.59
C LEU A 85 -22.95 8.54 22.85
N VAL A 86 -22.37 8.65 21.66
CA VAL A 86 -22.45 9.89 20.86
C VAL A 86 -23.85 10.11 20.26
N GLN A 87 -24.62 9.04 20.02
CA GLN A 87 -25.99 9.15 19.51
C GLN A 87 -27.02 9.53 20.59
N THR A 88 -26.69 9.38 21.88
CA THR A 88 -27.65 9.63 22.97
C THR A 88 -27.42 10.95 23.73
N GLY A 89 -26.48 11.81 23.31
CA GLY A 89 -26.30 13.15 23.88
C GLY A 89 -25.78 13.19 25.32
N ILE A 90 -25.41 12.06 25.93
CA ILE A 90 -24.96 11.95 27.32
C ILE A 90 -23.43 12.10 27.47
N GLY A 91 -22.69 12.08 26.33
CA GLY A 91 -21.22 12.12 26.29
C GLY A 91 -20.55 13.39 26.82
N ALA A 92 -21.32 14.45 27.14
CA ALA A 92 -20.75 15.76 27.58
C ALA A 92 -20.49 15.85 29.09
N LEU A 93 -20.89 14.85 29.87
CA LEU A 93 -20.80 14.92 31.35
C LEU A 93 -19.67 14.07 31.96
N LEU A 94 -18.96 13.29 31.16
CA LEU A 94 -17.82 12.50 31.63
C LEU A 94 -16.52 13.24 31.27
N ASN A 95 -15.77 13.60 32.29
CA ASN A 95 -14.52 14.35 32.25
C ASN A 95 -13.53 13.72 31.23
N PRO A 96 -13.20 14.41 30.10
CA PRO A 96 -12.35 13.86 29.05
C PRO A 96 -10.89 13.60 29.48
N MET A 97 -10.50 14.13 30.65
CA MET A 97 -9.12 14.05 31.14
C MET A 97 -8.78 12.70 31.77
N SER A 98 -9.76 11.89 32.17
CA SER A 98 -9.49 10.57 32.80
C SER A 98 -9.16 9.47 31.80
N LEU A 99 -9.44 9.67 30.51
CA LEU A 99 -9.19 8.69 29.44
C LEU A 99 -7.79 8.79 28.82
N ILE A 100 -7.04 9.84 29.15
CA ILE A 100 -5.72 10.10 28.52
C ILE A 100 -4.62 9.19 29.08
N GLY A 101 -4.78 8.67 30.29
CA GLY A 101 -3.75 7.85 30.96
C GLY A 101 -3.65 6.39 30.48
N GLU A 102 -4.73 5.84 29.91
CA GLU A 102 -4.74 4.42 29.47
C GLU A 102 -4.38 4.24 27.98
N ILE A 103 -4.30 5.35 27.24
CA ILE A 103 -4.02 5.34 25.79
C ILE A 103 -2.55 5.00 25.50
N ASP A 104 -1.62 5.39 26.36
CA ASP A 104 -0.18 5.21 26.16
C ASP A 104 0.28 3.75 26.17
N ASP A 105 -0.35 2.89 26.95
CA ASP A 105 0.04 1.47 27.04
C ASP A 105 -0.45 0.65 25.84
N VAL A 106 -1.55 1.05 25.23
CA VAL A 106 -2.13 0.40 24.06
C VAL A 106 -1.32 0.73 22.80
N VAL A 107 -0.96 2.00 22.63
CA VAL A 107 -0.10 2.47 21.53
C VAL A 107 1.28 1.80 21.59
N ARG A 108 1.85 1.63 22.79
CA ARG A 108 3.14 0.95 22.98
C ARG A 108 3.13 -0.54 22.59
N ASN A 109 2.00 -1.23 22.70
CA ASN A 109 1.92 -2.65 22.34
C ASN A 109 1.87 -2.88 20.83
N VAL A 110 1.21 -2.02 20.06
CA VAL A 110 1.21 -2.10 18.59
C VAL A 110 2.58 -1.69 18.03
N SER A 111 3.19 -0.66 18.59
CA SER A 111 4.54 -0.24 18.21
C SER A 111 5.60 -1.31 18.52
N LYS A 112 5.42 -2.13 19.58
CA LYS A 112 6.32 -3.26 19.88
C LYS A 112 6.22 -4.39 18.86
N LEU A 113 5.05 -4.59 18.23
CA LEU A 113 4.86 -5.62 17.20
C LEU A 113 5.29 -5.14 15.80
N ASN A 114 5.61 -3.84 15.66
CA ASN A 114 5.99 -3.24 14.38
C ASN A 114 5.02 -3.57 13.23
N LEU A 115 3.71 -3.68 13.55
CA LEU A 115 2.67 -4.09 12.61
C LEU A 115 2.60 -3.21 11.35
N PRO A 116 2.75 -1.87 11.42
CA PRO A 116 2.75 -1.05 10.22
C PRO A 116 3.83 -1.45 9.21
N ASP A 117 5.05 -1.73 9.67
CA ASP A 117 6.15 -2.12 8.78
C ASP A 117 5.90 -3.52 8.18
N GLN A 118 5.37 -4.46 8.96
CA GLN A 118 4.99 -5.79 8.46
C GLN A 118 3.88 -5.70 7.41
N VAL A 119 2.90 -4.79 7.59
CA VAL A 119 1.86 -4.54 6.58
C VAL A 119 2.48 -4.00 5.30
N TRP A 120 3.39 -3.04 5.41
CA TRP A 120 4.07 -2.51 4.22
C TRP A 120 4.91 -3.57 3.51
N GLU A 121 5.59 -4.43 4.24
CA GLU A 121 6.36 -5.54 3.67
C GLU A 121 5.45 -6.51 2.90
N ALA A 122 4.32 -6.91 3.49
CA ALA A 122 3.35 -7.80 2.85
C ALA A 122 2.71 -7.16 1.59
N VAL A 123 2.36 -5.87 1.65
CA VAL A 123 1.86 -5.11 0.49
C VAL A 123 2.90 -5.05 -0.62
N GLU A 124 4.15 -4.74 -0.29
CA GLU A 124 5.23 -4.62 -1.27
C GLU A 124 5.59 -5.99 -1.90
N GLU A 125 5.52 -7.06 -1.13
CA GLU A 125 5.73 -8.42 -1.63
C GLU A 125 4.65 -8.81 -2.63
N TYR A 126 3.37 -8.58 -2.29
CA TYR A 126 2.27 -8.83 -3.22
C TYR A 126 2.39 -7.97 -4.49
N CYS A 127 2.57 -6.66 -4.35
CA CYS A 127 2.71 -5.77 -5.50
C CYS A 127 3.87 -6.19 -6.42
N ARG A 128 4.99 -6.64 -5.82
CA ARG A 128 6.13 -7.17 -6.58
C ARG A 128 5.78 -8.46 -7.33
N SER A 129 4.98 -9.34 -6.73
CA SER A 129 4.57 -10.61 -7.35
C SER A 129 3.70 -10.41 -8.59
N VAL A 130 2.86 -9.36 -8.59
CA VAL A 130 2.00 -9.00 -9.74
C VAL A 130 2.65 -7.96 -10.68
N GLY A 131 3.93 -7.64 -10.49
CA GLY A 131 4.66 -6.69 -11.34
C GLY A 131 4.32 -5.22 -11.12
N ALA A 132 3.59 -4.91 -10.05
CA ALA A 132 3.23 -3.55 -9.68
C ALA A 132 4.30 -2.88 -8.81
N GLY A 133 4.34 -1.55 -8.79
CA GLY A 133 5.33 -0.80 -8.02
C GLY A 133 4.96 0.65 -7.73
N LEU A 134 5.82 1.31 -6.95
CA LEU A 134 5.68 2.73 -6.58
C LEU A 134 6.10 3.70 -7.71
N GLY A 135 6.60 3.18 -8.83
CA GLY A 135 6.97 3.99 -9.99
C GLY A 135 5.76 4.49 -10.76
N LEU A 136 5.98 5.39 -11.72
CA LEU A 136 4.94 5.79 -12.68
C LEU A 136 4.44 4.55 -13.44
N ALA A 137 3.14 4.52 -13.72
CA ALA A 137 2.58 3.51 -14.60
C ALA A 137 3.33 3.51 -15.94
N PRO A 138 3.65 2.33 -16.50
CA PRO A 138 4.42 2.25 -17.74
C PRO A 138 3.86 3.09 -18.89
N GLU A 139 2.54 3.20 -18.99
CA GLU A 139 1.86 4.01 -19.99
C GLU A 139 2.03 5.52 -19.80
N LYS A 140 2.40 5.99 -18.63
CA LYS A 140 2.66 7.41 -18.32
C LYS A 140 4.14 7.79 -18.46
N VAL A 141 5.01 6.81 -18.66
CA VAL A 141 6.44 7.05 -18.90
C VAL A 141 6.65 7.31 -20.39
N LEU A 142 7.07 8.51 -20.72
CA LEU A 142 7.38 8.90 -22.09
C LEU A 142 8.89 8.91 -22.33
N VAL A 143 9.30 8.41 -23.49
CA VAL A 143 10.66 8.47 -23.99
C VAL A 143 10.79 9.65 -24.95
N THR A 144 11.72 10.55 -24.67
CA THR A 144 11.96 11.70 -25.54
C THR A 144 12.76 11.28 -26.78
N CYS A 145 12.23 11.58 -27.95
CA CYS A 145 12.93 11.30 -29.20
C CYS A 145 14.22 12.14 -29.32
N PRO A 146 15.40 11.54 -29.51
CA PRO A 146 16.65 12.26 -29.59
C PRO A 146 16.79 13.11 -30.87
N PHE A 147 15.90 12.89 -31.86
CA PHE A 147 15.96 13.60 -33.14
C PHE A 147 15.03 14.83 -33.22
N CYS A 148 13.82 14.71 -32.62
CA CYS A 148 12.82 15.78 -32.73
C CYS A 148 12.26 16.26 -31.38
N GLY A 149 12.68 15.69 -30.26
CA GLY A 149 12.25 16.09 -28.92
C GLY A 149 10.82 15.69 -28.53
N VAL A 150 10.07 14.98 -29.38
CA VAL A 150 8.71 14.56 -29.08
C VAL A 150 8.72 13.39 -28.10
N GLY A 151 7.84 13.44 -27.07
CA GLY A 151 7.63 12.34 -26.13
C GLY A 151 6.86 11.19 -26.80
N ASN A 152 7.33 9.97 -26.60
CA ASN A 152 6.75 8.75 -27.18
C ASN A 152 6.51 7.73 -26.07
N PRO A 153 5.44 6.92 -26.16
CA PRO A 153 5.24 5.82 -25.21
C PRO A 153 6.40 4.82 -25.23
N ILE A 154 6.61 4.15 -24.10
CA ILE A 154 7.57 3.03 -24.02
C ILE A 154 7.12 1.91 -24.98
N GLY A 155 8.10 1.23 -25.59
CA GLY A 155 7.86 0.11 -26.50
C GLY A 155 7.68 0.51 -27.97
N VAL A 156 7.61 1.80 -28.27
CA VAL A 156 7.54 2.30 -29.64
C VAL A 156 8.94 2.31 -30.27
N GLY A 157 9.23 1.47 -31.24
CA GLY A 157 10.56 1.33 -31.85
C GLY A 157 10.97 2.51 -32.75
N LYS A 158 10.01 3.27 -33.28
CA LYS A 158 10.25 4.45 -34.14
C LYS A 158 9.35 5.61 -33.74
N CYS A 159 9.88 6.81 -33.72
CA CYS A 159 9.12 8.01 -33.44
C CYS A 159 8.06 8.24 -34.54
N PRO A 160 6.75 8.30 -34.23
CA PRO A 160 5.69 8.52 -35.22
C PRO A 160 5.75 9.91 -35.83
N SER A 161 6.40 10.87 -35.17
CA SER A 161 6.52 12.26 -35.65
C SER A 161 7.63 12.45 -36.70
N CYS A 162 8.81 11.84 -36.51
CA CYS A 162 9.97 12.06 -37.41
C CYS A 162 10.54 10.76 -38.01
N GLY A 163 10.04 9.57 -37.64
CA GLY A 163 10.54 8.28 -38.13
C GLY A 163 11.87 7.82 -37.53
N GLY A 164 12.50 8.63 -36.65
CA GLY A 164 13.77 8.28 -36.00
C GLY A 164 13.67 7.06 -35.12
N SER A 165 14.77 6.27 -35.02
CA SER A 165 14.84 5.11 -34.13
C SER A 165 14.80 5.54 -32.67
N LEU A 166 14.01 4.81 -31.85
CA LEU A 166 13.93 4.99 -30.39
C LEU A 166 14.58 3.82 -29.64
N ALA A 167 15.19 2.87 -30.34
CA ALA A 167 15.73 1.65 -29.72
C ALA A 167 16.78 1.96 -28.65
N ASP A 168 17.64 2.94 -28.89
CA ASP A 168 18.75 3.30 -27.99
C ASP A 168 18.33 4.12 -26.77
N VAL A 169 17.08 4.53 -26.71
CA VAL A 169 16.52 5.33 -25.60
C VAL A 169 15.39 4.62 -24.87
N GLN A 170 15.05 3.39 -25.28
CA GLN A 170 14.02 2.61 -24.61
C GLN A 170 14.49 2.17 -23.22
N PRO A 171 13.70 2.41 -22.17
CA PRO A 171 14.03 1.91 -20.86
C PRO A 171 13.98 0.38 -20.82
N ILE A 172 14.75 -0.22 -19.92
CA ILE A 172 14.75 -1.65 -19.66
C ILE A 172 14.00 -1.95 -18.38
N THR A 173 13.46 -3.16 -18.27
CA THR A 173 12.77 -3.60 -17.06
C THR A 173 13.65 -4.56 -16.27
N CYS A 174 13.77 -4.33 -14.97
CA CYS A 174 14.50 -5.23 -14.07
C CYS A 174 13.82 -6.61 -14.03
N PRO A 175 14.52 -7.71 -14.39
CA PRO A 175 13.92 -9.04 -14.41
C PRO A 175 13.57 -9.57 -13.01
N LYS A 176 14.12 -8.96 -11.94
CA LYS A 176 13.90 -9.40 -10.56
C LYS A 176 12.73 -8.70 -9.88
N CYS A 177 12.48 -7.41 -10.15
CA CYS A 177 11.48 -6.63 -9.42
C CYS A 177 10.57 -5.76 -10.29
N GLY A 178 10.65 -5.87 -11.62
CA GLY A 178 9.79 -5.12 -12.55
C GLY A 178 10.09 -3.61 -12.65
N GLN A 179 11.07 -3.08 -11.92
CA GLN A 179 11.41 -1.66 -11.97
C GLN A 179 11.86 -1.25 -13.36
N ILE A 180 11.29 -0.15 -13.89
CA ILE A 180 11.72 0.49 -15.12
C ILE A 180 13.04 1.21 -14.83
N LEU A 181 14.03 0.98 -15.68
CA LEU A 181 15.40 1.49 -15.56
C LEU A 181 15.81 2.17 -16.86
N GLU A 182 16.78 3.05 -16.79
CA GLU A 182 17.42 3.60 -17.98
C GLU A 182 18.06 2.49 -18.83
N HIS A 183 18.12 2.69 -20.15
CA HIS A 183 18.55 1.65 -21.10
C HIS A 183 19.97 1.13 -20.84
N ASP A 184 20.84 1.94 -20.24
CA ASP A 184 22.24 1.63 -19.92
C ASP A 184 22.47 1.20 -18.45
N ALA A 185 21.41 1.03 -17.68
CA ALA A 185 21.50 0.66 -16.27
C ALA A 185 22.18 -0.71 -16.09
N LYS A 186 23.26 -0.74 -15.32
CA LYS A 186 24.00 -1.97 -14.99
C LYS A 186 23.49 -2.67 -13.75
N PHE A 187 22.80 -1.94 -12.87
CA PHE A 187 22.23 -2.43 -11.63
C PHE A 187 20.85 -1.80 -11.43
N CYS A 188 19.94 -2.58 -10.86
CA CYS A 188 18.64 -2.08 -10.48
C CYS A 188 18.76 -1.18 -9.25
N THR A 189 18.31 0.06 -9.37
CA THR A 189 18.33 1.05 -8.27
C THR A 189 17.41 0.67 -7.11
N ARG A 190 16.41 -0.21 -7.35
CA ARG A 190 15.43 -0.63 -6.34
C ARG A 190 15.87 -1.89 -5.57
N CYS A 191 16.35 -2.92 -6.26
CA CYS A 191 16.63 -4.22 -5.64
C CYS A 191 18.11 -4.64 -5.70
N GLY A 192 18.99 -3.80 -6.27
CA GLY A 192 20.41 -4.07 -6.41
C GLY A 192 20.77 -5.19 -7.40
N ALA A 193 19.79 -5.79 -8.09
CA ALA A 193 20.06 -6.85 -9.05
C ALA A 193 20.92 -6.34 -10.21
N ARG A 194 21.90 -7.13 -10.64
CA ARG A 194 22.70 -6.86 -11.82
C ARG A 194 21.86 -7.08 -13.07
N ILE A 195 21.89 -6.12 -13.96
CA ILE A 195 21.19 -6.17 -15.24
C ILE A 195 22.20 -6.66 -16.29
N ALA A 196 21.90 -7.83 -16.86
CA ALA A 196 22.66 -8.34 -18.01
C ALA A 196 22.14 -7.64 -19.26
N GLN A 197 23.01 -7.00 -20.00
CA GLN A 197 22.76 -6.50 -21.35
C GLN A 197 23.06 -7.59 -22.37
#